data_4e47a476bbe2421051531d3a567522fd
#
_entry.id   4e47a476bbe2421051531d3a567522fd
#
_cell.length_a   1.000
_cell.length_b   1.000
_cell.length_c   1.000
_cell.angle_alpha   90.00
_cell.angle_beta   90.00
_cell.angle_gamma   90.00
#
_symmetry.space_group_name_H-M   'P 1'
#
loop_
_entity.id
_entity.type
_entity.pdbx_description
1 polymer ?
#
loop_
_entity_poly.entity_id
_entity_poly.type
_entity_poly.pdbx_seq_one_letter_code
_entity_poly.pdbx_strand_id
1 'polypeptide(L)'
;MRFLCYTLLTIAAHAQVAVTTATDWPDAVSKAKSEGKDIAILLDGSDWSPIATNFRQQVVGSNAVRAATAKTYVWVTIDSPEREAEATTALAEKNKPFGYRPWNLPAVVLADAEGRVYASVAGSEARDSASLLARLSVARNAMDRVRSKLTEAGKLEGTRKANVLGAALAEMDMKFARDQFKGIVQEIAELDPNDTTGWRLRYEFDDLSFIEGTVLKLCDEKKFPEAIRECDKRLANNRITTEQRQQILAARFAALRRSGKPVEALGTLAQLQSVDPRSVLGKGARNLGIFHSQPVKLRGWFWDGWDMRPDFTAMEIDARSKLSSTGDYFVEFKGDGLEVRSVALVVNGKEVSLSEARPRQPLRIRVDTTPRSTDSVVLRIQARGQGWYDGRGTIEVRKAE
;
A
#
# COMPACT_ATOMS: atom_id res chain seq x y z
N MET A 1 36.99 -16.81 -72.61
CA MET A 1 36.86 -17.27 -71.21
C MET A 1 35.81 -16.41 -70.49
N ARG A 2 34.60 -16.93 -70.24
CA ARG A 2 33.52 -16.26 -69.51
C ARG A 2 33.45 -16.91 -68.14
N PHE A 3 33.81 -16.17 -67.10
CA PHE A 3 33.62 -16.59 -65.69
C PHE A 3 32.18 -16.36 -65.31
N LEU A 4 31.43 -17.42 -65.01
CA LEU A 4 30.14 -17.40 -64.37
C LEU A 4 30.39 -17.32 -62.82
N CYS A 5 30.09 -16.18 -62.24
CA CYS A 5 29.99 -16.02 -60.76
C CYS A 5 28.67 -16.58 -60.31
N TYR A 6 28.62 -17.71 -59.62
CA TYR A 6 27.46 -18.21 -58.89
C TYR A 6 27.46 -17.57 -57.51
N THR A 7 26.54 -16.65 -57.30
CA THR A 7 26.24 -16.12 -55.98
C THR A 7 25.34 -17.11 -55.26
N LEU A 8 25.89 -17.85 -54.30
CA LEU A 8 25.11 -18.67 -53.37
C LEU A 8 24.37 -17.75 -52.40
N LEU A 9 23.06 -17.57 -52.62
CA LEU A 9 22.16 -16.97 -51.62
C LEU A 9 21.92 -18.02 -50.52
N THR A 10 22.60 -17.90 -49.39
CA THR A 10 22.26 -18.64 -48.16
C THR A 10 20.99 -18.01 -47.55
N ILE A 11 19.85 -18.64 -47.82
CA ILE A 11 18.60 -18.36 -47.10
C ILE A 11 18.80 -18.92 -45.69
N ALA A 12 19.13 -18.05 -44.72
CA ALA A 12 19.08 -18.39 -43.35
C ALA A 12 17.60 -18.57 -42.94
N ALA A 13 17.16 -19.83 -42.93
CA ALA A 13 15.87 -20.18 -42.37
C ALA A 13 15.91 -19.80 -40.89
N HIS A 14 15.28 -18.69 -40.53
CA HIS A 14 15.02 -18.35 -39.14
C HIS A 14 14.06 -19.42 -38.61
N ALA A 15 14.58 -20.41 -37.92
CA ALA A 15 13.77 -21.36 -37.17
C ALA A 15 12.92 -20.55 -36.17
N GLN A 16 11.65 -20.45 -36.44
CA GLN A 16 10.70 -19.78 -35.54
C GLN A 16 10.66 -20.58 -34.23
N VAL A 17 11.22 -20.04 -33.18
CA VAL A 17 11.25 -20.72 -31.87
C VAL A 17 9.81 -20.91 -31.40
N ALA A 18 9.37 -22.17 -31.38
CA ALA A 18 8.03 -22.51 -30.93
C ALA A 18 7.89 -22.21 -29.42
N VAL A 19 6.96 -21.33 -29.07
CA VAL A 19 6.59 -21.05 -27.67
C VAL A 19 5.54 -22.07 -27.28
N THR A 20 5.75 -22.75 -26.15
CA THR A 20 4.70 -23.61 -25.55
C THR A 20 3.55 -22.74 -25.06
N THR A 21 2.36 -22.98 -25.61
CA THR A 21 1.11 -22.32 -25.19
C THR A 21 0.14 -23.32 -24.61
N ALA A 22 -0.63 -22.90 -23.63
CA ALA A 22 -1.70 -23.67 -23.00
C ALA A 22 -3.07 -23.07 -23.34
N THR A 23 -4.10 -23.90 -23.34
CA THR A 23 -5.47 -23.52 -23.65
C THR A 23 -6.21 -22.91 -22.45
N ASP A 24 -5.86 -23.38 -21.25
CA ASP A 24 -6.45 -22.98 -19.99
C ASP A 24 -5.47 -23.19 -18.83
N TRP A 25 -5.87 -22.81 -17.63
CA TRP A 25 -5.02 -22.92 -16.45
C TRP A 25 -4.59 -24.35 -16.09
N PRO A 26 -5.50 -25.36 -16.03
CA PRO A 26 -5.08 -26.75 -15.80
C PRO A 26 -4.08 -27.29 -16.83
N ASP A 27 -4.27 -26.97 -18.11
CA ASP A 27 -3.33 -27.35 -19.19
C ASP A 27 -1.97 -26.68 -19.00
N ALA A 28 -1.96 -25.40 -18.59
CA ALA A 28 -0.72 -24.66 -18.30
C ALA A 28 0.09 -25.32 -17.18
N VAL A 29 -0.55 -25.66 -16.07
CA VAL A 29 0.09 -26.35 -14.94
C VAL A 29 0.60 -27.73 -15.35
N SER A 30 -0.17 -28.48 -16.12
CA SER A 30 0.23 -29.82 -16.61
C SER A 30 1.48 -29.72 -17.52
N LYS A 31 1.48 -28.82 -18.49
CA LYS A 31 2.60 -28.59 -19.40
C LYS A 31 3.84 -28.08 -18.67
N ALA A 32 3.67 -27.13 -17.73
CA ALA A 32 4.76 -26.58 -16.95
C ALA A 32 5.49 -27.67 -16.16
N LYS A 33 4.75 -28.57 -15.51
CA LYS A 33 5.32 -29.71 -14.79
C LYS A 33 6.07 -30.68 -15.70
N SER A 34 5.47 -31.02 -16.83
CA SER A 34 6.09 -31.97 -17.77
C SER A 34 7.34 -31.42 -18.47
N GLU A 35 7.39 -30.12 -18.71
CA GLU A 35 8.50 -29.45 -19.40
C GLU A 35 9.53 -28.84 -18.43
N GLY A 36 9.30 -28.84 -17.14
CA GLY A 36 10.15 -28.19 -16.12
C GLY A 36 10.23 -26.68 -16.29
N LYS A 37 9.15 -26.06 -16.76
CA LYS A 37 9.04 -24.62 -17.00
C LYS A 37 8.17 -23.94 -15.97
N ASP A 38 8.32 -22.63 -15.86
CA ASP A 38 7.34 -21.78 -15.16
C ASP A 38 6.18 -21.43 -16.09
N ILE A 39 5.17 -20.77 -15.53
CA ILE A 39 3.97 -20.35 -16.25
C ILE A 39 3.98 -18.83 -16.35
N ALA A 40 3.78 -18.30 -17.56
CA ALA A 40 3.51 -16.89 -17.80
C ALA A 40 2.05 -16.72 -18.21
N ILE A 41 1.29 -16.02 -17.39
CA ILE A 41 -0.14 -15.81 -17.56
C ILE A 41 -0.36 -14.39 -18.08
N LEU A 42 -0.88 -14.25 -19.29
CA LEU A 42 -1.38 -12.97 -19.78
C LEU A 42 -2.82 -12.81 -19.28
N LEU A 43 -3.04 -11.82 -18.44
CA LEU A 43 -4.37 -11.37 -18.05
C LEU A 43 -4.83 -10.28 -19.00
N ASP A 44 -5.92 -10.52 -19.70
CA ASP A 44 -6.40 -9.73 -20.84
C ASP A 44 -7.84 -9.25 -20.60
N GLY A 45 -8.24 -8.20 -21.33
CA GLY A 45 -9.61 -7.71 -21.48
C GLY A 45 -9.88 -7.52 -22.97
N SER A 46 -10.02 -8.62 -23.70
CA SER A 46 -9.85 -8.68 -25.15
C SER A 46 -10.89 -7.89 -25.94
N ASP A 47 -12.10 -7.73 -25.43
CA ASP A 47 -13.25 -7.12 -26.15
C ASP A 47 -13.60 -5.70 -25.68
N TRP A 48 -12.99 -5.21 -24.59
CA TRP A 48 -13.30 -3.89 -24.05
C TRP A 48 -12.07 -2.99 -23.83
N SER A 49 -10.85 -3.56 -23.77
CA SER A 49 -9.65 -2.78 -23.46
C SER A 49 -8.70 -2.66 -24.67
N PRO A 50 -8.71 -1.51 -25.37
CA PRO A 50 -7.74 -1.26 -26.44
C PRO A 50 -6.28 -1.33 -25.96
N ILE A 51 -6.02 -0.96 -24.69
CA ILE A 51 -4.72 -1.03 -24.06
C ILE A 51 -4.28 -2.49 -23.92
N ALA A 52 -5.18 -3.38 -23.49
CA ALA A 52 -4.91 -4.80 -23.36
C ALA A 52 -4.64 -5.44 -24.72
N THR A 53 -5.43 -5.11 -25.73
CA THR A 53 -5.22 -5.59 -27.12
C THR A 53 -3.86 -5.16 -27.66
N ASN A 54 -3.48 -3.89 -27.49
CA ASN A 54 -2.18 -3.39 -27.93
C ASN A 54 -1.04 -4.08 -27.15
N PHE A 55 -1.14 -4.23 -25.85
CA PHE A 55 -0.15 -4.90 -25.01
C PHE A 55 0.05 -6.36 -25.44
N ARG A 56 -1.06 -7.09 -25.65
CA ARG A 56 -1.02 -8.46 -26.15
C ARG A 56 -0.32 -8.56 -27.48
N GLN A 57 -0.65 -7.72 -28.47
CA GLN A 57 -0.13 -7.81 -29.83
C GLN A 57 1.30 -7.29 -29.97
N GLN A 58 1.57 -6.11 -29.41
CA GLN A 58 2.83 -5.40 -29.66
C GLN A 58 3.92 -5.74 -28.63
N VAL A 59 3.55 -6.08 -27.41
CA VAL A 59 4.52 -6.35 -26.34
C VAL A 59 4.68 -7.86 -26.15
N VAL A 60 3.64 -8.54 -25.67
CA VAL A 60 3.71 -10.00 -25.38
C VAL A 60 3.86 -10.83 -26.64
N GLY A 61 3.14 -10.49 -27.72
CA GLY A 61 3.16 -11.18 -29.01
C GLY A 61 4.41 -10.92 -29.85
N SER A 62 5.31 -10.05 -29.43
CA SER A 62 6.53 -9.73 -30.17
C SER A 62 7.47 -10.94 -30.30
N ASN A 63 8.18 -11.02 -31.43
CA ASN A 63 9.18 -12.07 -31.67
C ASN A 63 10.27 -12.09 -30.59
N ALA A 64 10.66 -10.93 -30.06
CA ALA A 64 11.66 -10.80 -28.99
C ALA A 64 11.19 -11.49 -27.70
N VAL A 65 9.97 -11.23 -27.24
CA VAL A 65 9.43 -11.87 -26.04
C VAL A 65 9.23 -13.36 -26.26
N ARG A 66 8.65 -13.76 -27.39
CA ARG A 66 8.45 -15.18 -27.72
C ARG A 66 9.74 -15.96 -27.71
N ALA A 67 10.78 -15.49 -28.42
CA ALA A 67 12.07 -16.14 -28.47
C ALA A 67 12.77 -16.24 -27.11
N ALA A 68 12.77 -15.15 -26.35
CA ALA A 68 13.43 -15.08 -25.04
C ALA A 68 12.75 -15.96 -23.98
N THR A 69 11.44 -16.16 -24.08
CA THR A 69 10.65 -16.88 -23.07
C THR A 69 10.34 -18.34 -23.41
N ALA A 70 10.57 -18.78 -24.65
CA ALA A 70 10.17 -20.10 -25.12
C ALA A 70 10.74 -21.28 -24.33
N LYS A 71 11.97 -21.16 -23.80
CA LYS A 71 12.61 -22.22 -22.99
C LYS A 71 12.25 -22.14 -21.50
N THR A 72 11.67 -21.03 -21.06
CA THR A 72 11.49 -20.74 -19.63
C THR A 72 10.05 -20.83 -19.18
N TYR A 73 9.12 -20.48 -20.07
CA TYR A 73 7.71 -20.37 -19.71
C TYR A 73 6.79 -21.16 -20.63
N VAL A 74 5.72 -21.69 -20.02
CA VAL A 74 4.48 -22.05 -20.71
C VAL A 74 3.57 -20.83 -20.65
N TRP A 75 3.09 -20.35 -21.79
CA TRP A 75 2.19 -19.22 -21.85
C TRP A 75 0.73 -19.65 -21.84
N VAL A 76 -0.09 -18.96 -21.06
CA VAL A 76 -1.55 -19.07 -21.07
C VAL A 76 -2.17 -17.69 -21.04
N THR A 77 -3.28 -17.50 -21.74
CA THR A 77 -4.08 -16.27 -21.66
C THR A 77 -5.34 -16.53 -20.86
N ILE A 78 -5.57 -15.72 -19.84
CA ILE A 78 -6.81 -15.67 -19.07
C ILE A 78 -7.49 -14.36 -19.41
N ASP A 79 -8.54 -14.45 -20.20
CA ASP A 79 -9.32 -13.31 -20.64
C ASP A 79 -10.46 -13.00 -19.65
N SER A 80 -10.75 -11.71 -19.49
CA SER A 80 -11.88 -11.20 -18.72
C SER A 80 -12.77 -10.38 -19.64
N PRO A 81 -13.53 -11.03 -20.54
CA PRO A 81 -14.37 -10.33 -21.49
C PRO A 81 -15.53 -9.60 -20.80
N GLU A 82 -15.95 -8.48 -21.35
CA GLU A 82 -17.14 -7.74 -20.90
C GLU A 82 -18.42 -8.45 -21.41
N ARG A 83 -18.33 -9.07 -22.59
CA ARG A 83 -19.45 -9.80 -23.18
C ARG A 83 -19.39 -11.26 -22.82
N GLU A 84 -20.38 -11.71 -22.09
CA GLU A 84 -20.53 -13.13 -21.78
C GLU A 84 -21.03 -13.89 -23.03
N ALA A 85 -20.23 -14.88 -23.44
CA ALA A 85 -20.61 -15.87 -24.46
C ALA A 85 -20.45 -17.26 -23.86
N GLU A 86 -21.18 -18.26 -24.32
CA GLU A 86 -21.11 -19.63 -23.80
C GLU A 86 -19.67 -20.17 -23.77
N ALA A 87 -18.90 -19.94 -24.84
CA ALA A 87 -17.49 -20.34 -24.91
C ALA A 87 -16.61 -19.63 -23.89
N THR A 88 -16.85 -18.33 -23.61
CA THR A 88 -16.07 -17.56 -22.62
C THR A 88 -16.44 -17.98 -21.20
N THR A 89 -17.68 -18.29 -20.93
CA THR A 89 -18.14 -18.81 -19.63
C THR A 89 -17.52 -20.16 -19.32
N ALA A 90 -17.50 -21.10 -20.28
CA ALA A 90 -16.86 -22.41 -20.11
C ALA A 90 -15.35 -22.29 -19.86
N LEU A 91 -14.65 -21.39 -20.53
CA LEU A 91 -13.24 -21.15 -20.32
C LEU A 91 -12.98 -20.44 -18.95
N ALA A 92 -13.85 -19.52 -18.55
CA ALA A 92 -13.75 -18.85 -17.25
C ALA A 92 -13.89 -19.87 -16.09
N GLU A 93 -14.79 -20.83 -16.17
CA GLU A 93 -14.92 -21.91 -15.18
C GLU A 93 -13.66 -22.79 -15.11
N LYS A 94 -13.05 -23.15 -16.27
CA LYS A 94 -11.78 -23.87 -16.29
C LYS A 94 -10.63 -23.09 -15.65
N ASN A 95 -10.61 -21.76 -15.82
CA ASN A 95 -9.58 -20.88 -15.29
C ASN A 95 -9.84 -20.46 -13.82
N LYS A 96 -11.00 -20.81 -13.24
CA LYS A 96 -11.35 -20.47 -11.86
C LYS A 96 -10.32 -20.90 -10.80
N PRO A 97 -9.64 -22.07 -10.92
CA PRO A 97 -8.61 -22.46 -9.97
C PRO A 97 -7.37 -21.55 -9.93
N PHE A 98 -7.16 -20.70 -10.93
CA PHE A 98 -6.07 -19.72 -10.92
C PHE A 98 -6.18 -18.73 -9.76
N GLY A 99 -7.39 -18.29 -9.41
CA GLY A 99 -7.71 -17.55 -8.17
C GLY A 99 -7.11 -16.15 -8.01
N TYR A 100 -6.05 -15.80 -8.74
CA TYR A 100 -5.40 -14.50 -8.64
C TYR A 100 -6.02 -13.47 -9.59
N ARG A 101 -6.42 -12.32 -9.05
CA ARG A 101 -6.99 -11.21 -9.84
C ARG A 101 -6.27 -9.92 -9.47
N PRO A 102 -5.41 -9.38 -10.35
CA PRO A 102 -4.82 -8.06 -10.17
C PRO A 102 -5.88 -6.97 -10.38
N TRP A 103 -5.68 -5.84 -9.74
CA TRP A 103 -6.55 -4.66 -9.89
C TRP A 103 -6.46 -4.01 -11.26
N ASN A 104 -5.35 -4.21 -11.99
CA ASN A 104 -5.08 -3.54 -13.27
C ASN A 104 -4.87 -4.56 -14.38
N LEU A 105 -5.61 -4.41 -15.47
CA LEU A 105 -5.43 -5.11 -16.73
C LEU A 105 -4.88 -4.14 -17.79
N PRO A 106 -4.04 -4.59 -18.71
CA PRO A 106 -3.45 -5.92 -18.82
C PRO A 106 -2.31 -6.16 -17.81
N ALA A 107 -2.01 -7.42 -17.53
CA ALA A 107 -0.88 -7.79 -16.71
C ALA A 107 -0.28 -9.13 -17.15
N VAL A 108 1.03 -9.33 -16.90
CA VAL A 108 1.67 -10.64 -16.98
C VAL A 108 1.94 -11.12 -15.57
N VAL A 109 1.39 -12.28 -15.21
CA VAL A 109 1.57 -12.92 -13.91
C VAL A 109 2.47 -14.13 -14.11
N LEU A 110 3.42 -14.35 -13.18
CA LEU A 110 4.33 -15.49 -13.21
C LEU A 110 3.97 -16.46 -12.09
N ALA A 111 3.89 -17.74 -12.43
CA ALA A 111 3.71 -18.82 -11.48
C ALA A 111 4.77 -19.91 -11.70
N ASP A 112 5.07 -20.66 -10.66
CA ASP A 112 5.93 -21.84 -10.77
C ASP A 112 5.17 -23.04 -11.39
N ALA A 113 5.86 -24.16 -11.59
CA ALA A 113 5.26 -25.36 -12.16
C ALA A 113 4.13 -25.96 -11.30
N GLU A 114 4.10 -25.68 -10.01
CA GLU A 114 3.02 -26.05 -9.08
C GLU A 114 1.81 -25.12 -9.18
N GLY A 115 1.92 -24.02 -9.93
CA GLY A 115 0.87 -23.02 -10.11
C GLY A 115 0.85 -21.95 -9.01
N ARG A 116 1.91 -21.82 -8.18
CA ARG A 116 2.00 -20.79 -7.16
C ARG A 116 2.50 -19.50 -7.80
N VAL A 117 1.70 -18.45 -7.71
CA VAL A 117 2.06 -17.13 -8.24
C VAL A 117 3.19 -16.53 -7.41
N TYR A 118 4.24 -16.02 -8.08
CA TYR A 118 5.39 -15.40 -7.42
C TYR A 118 5.70 -13.98 -7.88
N ALA A 119 5.14 -13.54 -9.00
CA ALA A 119 5.32 -12.16 -9.48
C ALA A 119 4.14 -11.71 -10.36
N SER A 120 3.98 -10.40 -10.48
CA SER A 120 3.03 -9.77 -11.40
C SER A 120 3.65 -8.51 -11.98
N VAL A 121 3.50 -8.31 -13.27
CA VAL A 121 3.98 -7.15 -14.03
C VAL A 121 2.79 -6.49 -14.69
N ALA A 122 2.40 -5.30 -14.23
CA ALA A 122 1.32 -4.53 -14.84
C ALA A 122 1.73 -4.02 -16.24
N GLY A 123 0.79 -3.95 -17.17
CA GLY A 123 1.06 -3.41 -18.52
C GLY A 123 1.57 -1.97 -18.52
N SER A 124 1.16 -1.15 -17.53
CA SER A 124 1.68 0.21 -17.32
C SER A 124 3.16 0.25 -16.97
N GLU A 125 3.70 -0.84 -16.43
CA GLU A 125 5.10 -1.00 -16.05
C GLU A 125 5.97 -1.60 -17.14
N ALA A 126 5.37 -2.20 -18.16
CA ALA A 126 6.03 -2.86 -19.27
C ALA A 126 5.50 -2.34 -20.62
N ARG A 127 5.89 -1.10 -20.97
CA ARG A 127 5.36 -0.39 -22.14
C ARG A 127 5.85 -0.94 -23.48
N ASP A 128 6.92 -1.72 -23.48
CA ASP A 128 7.53 -2.36 -24.64
C ASP A 128 8.11 -3.73 -24.28
N SER A 129 8.52 -4.47 -25.31
CA SER A 129 9.09 -5.82 -25.16
C SER A 129 10.36 -5.85 -24.30
N ALA A 130 11.21 -4.84 -24.38
CA ALA A 130 12.45 -4.78 -23.64
C ALA A 130 12.20 -4.58 -22.15
N SER A 131 11.31 -3.66 -21.80
CA SER A 131 10.90 -3.43 -20.39
C SER A 131 10.17 -4.64 -19.79
N LEU A 132 9.32 -5.32 -20.56
CA LEU A 132 8.70 -6.58 -20.12
C LEU A 132 9.78 -7.63 -19.83
N LEU A 133 10.67 -7.90 -20.77
CA LEU A 133 11.73 -8.91 -20.62
C LEU A 133 12.65 -8.62 -19.43
N ALA A 134 13.00 -7.36 -19.21
CA ALA A 134 13.79 -6.96 -18.04
C ALA A 134 13.07 -7.32 -16.72
N ARG A 135 11.77 -7.05 -16.61
CA ARG A 135 10.97 -7.37 -15.42
C ARG A 135 10.77 -8.87 -15.23
N LEU A 136 10.50 -9.61 -16.32
CA LEU A 136 10.40 -11.08 -16.26
C LEU A 136 11.73 -11.70 -15.79
N SER A 137 12.87 -11.19 -16.26
CA SER A 137 14.20 -11.63 -15.84
C SER A 137 14.45 -11.37 -14.36
N VAL A 138 14.11 -10.18 -13.86
CA VAL A 138 14.24 -9.85 -12.42
C VAL A 138 13.40 -10.79 -11.56
N ALA A 139 12.14 -10.99 -11.93
CA ALA A 139 11.23 -11.88 -11.20
C ALA A 139 11.71 -13.35 -11.25
N ARG A 140 12.19 -13.82 -12.40
CA ARG A 140 12.74 -15.16 -12.54
C ARG A 140 13.98 -15.37 -11.67
N ASN A 141 14.92 -14.44 -11.70
CA ASN A 141 16.13 -14.50 -10.88
C ASN A 141 15.80 -14.52 -9.38
N ALA A 142 14.78 -13.77 -8.95
CA ALA A 142 14.29 -13.83 -7.58
C ALA A 142 13.76 -15.23 -7.25
N MET A 143 12.92 -15.82 -8.11
CA MET A 143 12.39 -17.16 -7.91
C MET A 143 13.48 -18.24 -7.92
N ASP A 144 14.51 -18.11 -8.73
CA ASP A 144 15.64 -19.04 -8.74
C ASP A 144 16.43 -18.97 -7.42
N ARG A 145 16.57 -17.78 -6.81
CA ARG A 145 17.13 -17.65 -5.46
C ARG A 145 16.22 -18.29 -4.39
N VAL A 146 14.89 -18.15 -4.52
CA VAL A 146 13.92 -18.86 -3.66
C VAL A 146 14.17 -20.36 -3.71
N ARG A 147 14.20 -20.96 -4.92
CA ARG A 147 14.42 -22.40 -5.13
C ARG A 147 15.73 -22.88 -4.53
N SER A 148 16.81 -22.11 -4.73
CA SER A 148 18.12 -22.40 -4.13
C SER A 148 18.06 -22.46 -2.62
N LYS A 149 17.44 -21.46 -1.98
CA LYS A 149 17.29 -21.42 -0.53
C LYS A 149 16.36 -22.50 0.01
N LEU A 150 15.28 -22.85 -0.71
CA LEU A 150 14.41 -23.95 -0.33
C LEU A 150 15.17 -25.30 -0.37
N THR A 151 16.03 -25.49 -1.37
CA THR A 151 16.89 -26.66 -1.44
C THR A 151 17.91 -26.70 -0.28
N GLU A 152 18.47 -25.56 0.11
CA GLU A 152 19.34 -25.43 1.28
C GLU A 152 18.58 -25.76 2.57
N ALA A 153 17.36 -25.19 2.74
CA ALA A 153 16.51 -25.42 3.90
C ALA A 153 16.18 -26.90 4.11
N GLY A 154 16.06 -27.69 3.01
CA GLY A 154 15.83 -29.13 3.07
C GLY A 154 16.93 -29.92 3.78
N LYS A 155 18.12 -29.32 4.00
CA LYS A 155 19.26 -29.94 4.72
C LYS A 155 19.38 -29.48 6.17
N LEU A 156 18.45 -28.65 6.64
CA LEU A 156 18.49 -28.01 7.96
C LEU A 156 17.28 -28.42 8.78
N GLU A 157 17.36 -28.16 10.09
CA GLU A 157 16.29 -28.46 11.07
C GLU A 157 16.05 -27.28 12.01
N GLY A 158 14.90 -27.27 12.68
CA GLY A 158 14.52 -26.29 13.71
C GLY A 158 14.61 -24.84 13.23
N THR A 159 15.02 -23.96 14.12
CA THR A 159 15.09 -22.52 13.85
C THR A 159 16.05 -22.13 12.73
N ARG A 160 17.09 -22.96 12.46
CA ARG A 160 17.98 -22.73 11.31
C ARG A 160 17.22 -22.92 10.00
N LYS A 161 16.41 -23.98 9.89
CA LYS A 161 15.54 -24.21 8.74
C LYS A 161 14.52 -23.07 8.59
N ALA A 162 13.85 -22.69 9.68
CA ALA A 162 12.90 -21.57 9.69
C ALA A 162 13.55 -20.28 9.16
N ASN A 163 14.78 -19.98 9.57
CA ASN A 163 15.49 -18.78 9.12
C ASN A 163 15.77 -18.80 7.61
N VAL A 164 16.19 -19.94 7.04
CA VAL A 164 16.46 -20.05 5.60
C VAL A 164 15.17 -20.03 4.80
N LEU A 165 14.10 -20.72 5.26
CA LEU A 165 12.76 -20.65 4.64
C LEU A 165 12.23 -19.22 4.61
N GLY A 166 12.32 -18.49 5.73
CA GLY A 166 11.92 -17.10 5.82
C GLY A 166 12.71 -16.20 4.88
N ALA A 167 14.03 -16.42 4.79
CA ALA A 167 14.90 -15.70 3.87
C ALA A 167 14.63 -16.06 2.40
N ALA A 168 14.15 -17.27 2.10
CA ALA A 168 13.71 -17.66 0.77
C ALA A 168 12.47 -16.84 0.35
N LEU A 169 11.44 -16.84 1.17
CA LEU A 169 10.22 -16.09 0.88
C LEU A 169 10.44 -14.56 0.81
N ALA A 170 11.50 -14.03 1.46
CA ALA A 170 11.83 -12.60 1.41
C ALA A 170 12.38 -12.14 0.05
N GLU A 171 12.71 -13.06 -0.87
CA GLU A 171 13.14 -12.74 -2.24
C GLU A 171 11.96 -12.33 -3.14
N MET A 172 10.73 -12.55 -2.72
CA MET A 172 9.51 -12.21 -3.47
C MET A 172 8.66 -11.17 -2.75
N ASP A 173 7.66 -10.65 -3.45
CA ASP A 173 6.67 -9.77 -2.85
C ASP A 173 5.96 -10.48 -1.68
N MET A 174 5.78 -9.74 -0.58
CA MET A 174 5.16 -10.23 0.65
C MET A 174 3.79 -10.86 0.41
N LYS A 175 2.99 -10.27 -0.49
CA LYS A 175 1.65 -10.76 -0.82
C LYS A 175 1.72 -12.16 -1.40
N PHE A 176 2.62 -12.39 -2.36
CA PHE A 176 2.78 -13.73 -2.94
C PHE A 176 3.37 -14.72 -1.93
N ALA A 177 4.39 -14.29 -1.18
CA ALA A 177 4.97 -15.12 -0.12
C ALA A 177 3.90 -15.65 0.83
N ARG A 178 3.04 -14.76 1.34
CA ARG A 178 1.99 -15.11 2.29
C ARG A 178 0.86 -15.92 1.68
N ASP A 179 0.36 -15.50 0.52
CA ASP A 179 -0.88 -16.04 -0.04
C ASP A 179 -0.65 -17.33 -0.84
N GLN A 180 0.50 -17.48 -1.49
CA GLN A 180 0.80 -18.59 -2.39
C GLN A 180 1.70 -19.66 -1.77
N PHE A 181 2.50 -19.29 -0.76
CA PHE A 181 3.43 -20.21 -0.09
C PHE A 181 3.04 -20.51 1.36
N LYS A 182 1.72 -20.59 1.62
CA LYS A 182 1.15 -20.81 2.97
C LYS A 182 1.76 -21.98 3.72
N GLY A 183 2.03 -23.10 3.02
CA GLY A 183 2.65 -24.26 3.64
C GLY A 183 4.04 -23.98 4.21
N ILE A 184 4.84 -23.14 3.50
CA ILE A 184 6.16 -22.74 4.00
C ILE A 184 6.02 -21.76 5.17
N VAL A 185 5.06 -20.83 5.11
CA VAL A 185 4.78 -19.93 6.24
C VAL A 185 4.37 -20.71 7.47
N GLN A 186 3.51 -21.71 7.32
CA GLN A 186 3.12 -22.61 8.41
C GLN A 186 4.31 -23.42 8.95
N GLU A 187 5.15 -23.96 8.08
CA GLU A 187 6.36 -24.69 8.49
C GLU A 187 7.33 -23.78 9.28
N ILE A 188 7.49 -22.51 8.89
CA ILE A 188 8.27 -21.53 9.66
C ILE A 188 7.70 -21.39 11.08
N ALA A 189 6.37 -21.27 11.22
CA ALA A 189 5.72 -21.12 12.53
C ALA A 189 5.89 -22.36 13.42
N GLU A 190 5.83 -23.55 12.84
CA GLU A 190 6.05 -24.82 13.54
C GLU A 190 7.50 -25.00 13.99
N LEU A 191 8.48 -24.64 13.16
CA LEU A 191 9.91 -24.73 13.43
C LEU A 191 10.43 -23.68 14.42
N ASP A 192 9.75 -22.53 14.52
CA ASP A 192 10.09 -21.42 15.40
C ASP A 192 8.87 -20.84 16.13
N PRO A 193 8.27 -21.62 17.05
CA PRO A 193 7.02 -21.25 17.73
C PRO A 193 7.16 -19.99 18.60
N ASN A 194 8.37 -19.65 19.02
CA ASN A 194 8.66 -18.45 19.80
C ASN A 194 9.04 -17.23 18.92
N ASP A 195 9.04 -17.40 17.59
CA ASP A 195 9.42 -16.37 16.61
C ASP A 195 10.79 -15.73 16.89
N THR A 196 11.75 -16.53 17.31
CA THR A 196 13.12 -16.07 17.61
C THR A 196 13.83 -15.52 16.37
N THR A 197 13.44 -16.00 15.19
CA THR A 197 13.93 -15.53 13.89
C THR A 197 13.17 -14.29 13.38
N GLY A 198 11.98 -14.01 13.90
CA GLY A 198 11.11 -12.91 13.48
C GLY A 198 10.38 -13.13 12.15
N TRP A 199 10.53 -14.32 11.53
CA TRP A 199 9.91 -14.61 10.23
C TRP A 199 8.42 -14.93 10.33
N ARG A 200 7.99 -15.59 11.41
CA ARG A 200 6.57 -15.89 11.61
C ARG A 200 5.76 -14.62 11.66
N LEU A 201 6.12 -13.68 12.53
CA LEU A 201 5.42 -12.41 12.66
C LEU A 201 5.41 -11.62 11.35
N ARG A 202 6.49 -11.69 10.55
CA ARG A 202 6.55 -11.03 9.24
C ARG A 202 5.47 -11.53 8.28
N TYR A 203 5.23 -12.85 8.20
CA TYR A 203 4.31 -13.44 7.22
C TYR A 203 2.89 -13.61 7.74
N GLU A 204 2.71 -13.78 9.05
CA GLU A 204 1.39 -13.82 9.68
C GLU A 204 0.79 -12.42 9.92
N PHE A 205 1.59 -11.36 9.74
CA PHE A 205 1.09 -10.01 9.97
C PHE A 205 0.03 -9.62 8.94
N ASP A 206 -1.20 -9.55 9.42
CA ASP A 206 -2.31 -8.95 8.69
C ASP A 206 -2.51 -7.53 9.19
N ASP A 207 -2.16 -6.57 8.34
CA ASP A 207 -2.17 -5.14 8.66
C ASP A 207 -3.55 -4.68 9.10
N LEU A 208 -4.59 -5.13 8.39
CA LEU A 208 -5.96 -4.72 8.64
C LEU A 208 -6.46 -5.28 9.99
N SER A 209 -6.30 -6.58 10.23
CA SER A 209 -6.63 -7.23 11.51
C SER A 209 -5.86 -6.64 12.68
N PHE A 210 -4.60 -6.26 12.48
CA PHE A 210 -3.82 -5.64 13.54
C PHE A 210 -4.31 -4.23 13.84
N ILE A 211 -4.45 -3.40 12.83
CA ILE A 211 -4.85 -2.01 13.01
C ILE A 211 -6.27 -1.96 13.55
N GLU A 212 -7.23 -2.54 12.87
CA GLU A 212 -8.65 -2.47 13.23
C GLU A 212 -9.01 -3.41 14.39
N GLY A 213 -8.63 -4.67 14.29
CA GLY A 213 -8.99 -5.70 15.26
C GLY A 213 -8.25 -5.61 16.59
N THR A 214 -7.06 -5.02 16.63
CA THR A 214 -6.26 -4.92 17.86
C THR A 214 -6.11 -3.48 18.31
N VAL A 215 -5.38 -2.64 17.55
CA VAL A 215 -4.98 -1.30 18.05
C VAL A 215 -6.18 -0.39 18.21
N LEU A 216 -7.06 -0.33 17.22
CA LEU A 216 -8.20 0.55 17.25
C LEU A 216 -9.25 0.10 18.24
N LYS A 217 -9.50 -1.21 18.35
CA LYS A 217 -10.36 -1.79 19.37
C LYS A 217 -9.89 -1.42 20.77
N LEU A 218 -8.59 -1.58 21.07
CA LEU A 218 -8.01 -1.15 22.35
C LEU A 218 -8.17 0.35 22.58
N CYS A 219 -8.00 1.16 21.54
CA CYS A 219 -8.23 2.60 21.63
C CYS A 219 -9.70 2.94 21.92
N ASP A 220 -10.67 2.24 21.32
CA ASP A 220 -12.09 2.43 21.55
C ASP A 220 -12.48 2.04 22.96
N GLU A 221 -11.84 1.00 23.52
CA GLU A 221 -11.93 0.59 24.92
C GLU A 221 -11.15 1.52 25.87
N LYS A 222 -10.52 2.60 25.39
CA LYS A 222 -9.65 3.52 26.14
C LYS A 222 -8.42 2.89 26.78
N LYS A 223 -8.02 1.70 26.31
CA LYS A 223 -6.81 0.95 26.72
C LYS A 223 -5.58 1.40 25.91
N PHE A 224 -5.31 2.71 25.92
CA PHE A 224 -4.23 3.31 25.12
C PHE A 224 -2.83 2.76 25.43
N PRO A 225 -2.46 2.53 26.72
CA PRO A 225 -1.15 1.95 27.03
C PRO A 225 -0.95 0.56 26.39
N GLU A 226 -2.01 -0.26 26.37
CA GLU A 226 -2.00 -1.57 25.73
C GLU A 226 -1.83 -1.45 24.22
N ALA A 227 -2.61 -0.58 23.59
CA ALA A 227 -2.52 -0.33 22.15
C ALA A 227 -1.10 0.11 21.73
N ILE A 228 -0.48 1.00 22.49
CA ILE A 228 0.89 1.46 22.24
C ILE A 228 1.89 0.30 22.42
N ARG A 229 1.76 -0.51 23.49
CA ARG A 229 2.63 -1.68 23.74
C ARG A 229 2.55 -2.71 22.61
N GLU A 230 1.35 -2.97 22.07
CA GLU A 230 1.20 -3.88 20.93
C GLU A 230 1.93 -3.37 19.68
N CYS A 231 1.87 -2.06 19.42
CA CYS A 231 2.67 -1.45 18.37
C CYS A 231 4.18 -1.58 18.64
N ASP A 232 4.64 -1.24 19.85
CA ASP A 232 6.05 -1.29 20.23
C ASP A 232 6.62 -2.72 20.14
N LYS A 233 5.86 -3.72 20.57
CA LYS A 233 6.21 -5.14 20.44
C LYS A 233 6.46 -5.55 18.98
N ARG A 234 5.60 -5.09 18.06
CA ARG A 234 5.76 -5.40 16.63
C ARG A 234 6.89 -4.60 15.98
N LEU A 235 7.08 -3.34 16.37
CA LEU A 235 8.19 -2.50 15.89
C LEU A 235 9.57 -3.02 16.30
N ALA A 236 9.66 -3.77 17.41
CA ALA A 236 10.90 -4.44 17.84
C ALA A 236 11.35 -5.56 16.90
N ASN A 237 10.44 -6.10 16.06
CA ASN A 237 10.81 -7.09 15.06
C ASN A 237 11.58 -6.42 13.90
N ASN A 238 12.83 -6.84 13.70
CA ASN A 238 13.71 -6.31 12.64
C ASN A 238 13.42 -6.89 11.25
N ARG A 239 12.54 -7.89 11.15
CA ARG A 239 12.16 -8.57 9.90
C ARG A 239 10.92 -7.98 9.23
N ILE A 240 10.16 -7.11 9.91
CA ILE A 240 9.01 -6.45 9.29
C ILE A 240 9.45 -5.60 8.11
N THR A 241 8.59 -5.52 7.08
CA THR A 241 8.87 -4.71 5.89
C THR A 241 8.82 -3.21 6.21
N THR A 242 9.36 -2.41 5.32
CA THR A 242 9.23 -0.94 5.34
C THR A 242 7.77 -0.51 5.43
N GLU A 243 6.91 -1.12 4.61
CA GLU A 243 5.47 -0.84 4.58
C GLU A 243 4.79 -1.22 5.91
N GLN A 244 5.01 -2.45 6.40
CA GLN A 244 4.50 -2.89 7.70
C GLN A 244 4.94 -1.96 8.83
N ARG A 245 6.22 -1.55 8.84
CA ARG A 245 6.75 -0.60 9.82
C ARG A 245 6.02 0.73 9.78
N GLN A 246 5.76 1.25 8.59
CA GLN A 246 5.00 2.50 8.43
C GLN A 246 3.56 2.36 8.91
N GLN A 247 2.89 1.26 8.61
CA GLN A 247 1.52 1.01 9.05
C GLN A 247 1.42 0.88 10.57
N ILE A 248 2.36 0.17 11.22
CA ILE A 248 2.41 0.06 12.68
C ILE A 248 2.69 1.42 13.32
N LEU A 249 3.60 2.22 12.75
CA LEU A 249 3.87 3.58 13.24
C LEU A 249 2.65 4.50 13.08
N ALA A 250 1.88 4.37 12.00
CA ALA A 250 0.63 5.11 11.83
C ALA A 250 -0.41 4.73 12.89
N ALA A 251 -0.56 3.43 13.18
CA ALA A 251 -1.44 2.96 14.26
C ALA A 251 -0.98 3.45 15.65
N ARG A 252 0.33 3.42 15.92
CA ARG A 252 0.94 3.96 17.14
C ARG A 252 0.68 5.46 17.31
N PHE A 253 0.84 6.22 16.24
CA PHE A 253 0.53 7.64 16.20
C PHE A 253 -0.93 7.90 16.57
N ALA A 254 -1.87 7.16 15.98
CA ALA A 254 -3.29 7.28 16.30
C ALA A 254 -3.59 6.98 17.79
N ALA A 255 -2.98 5.94 18.36
CA ALA A 255 -3.13 5.59 19.77
C ALA A 255 -2.57 6.68 20.71
N LEU A 256 -1.39 7.21 20.41
CA LEU A 256 -0.77 8.29 21.17
C LEU A 256 -1.59 9.58 21.11
N ARG A 257 -2.11 9.95 19.97
CA ARG A 257 -3.01 11.11 19.82
C ARG A 257 -4.26 10.96 20.69
N ARG A 258 -4.92 9.82 20.57
CA ARG A 258 -6.16 9.54 21.34
C ARG A 258 -5.92 9.47 22.84
N SER A 259 -4.70 9.12 23.27
CA SER A 259 -4.29 9.11 24.67
C SER A 259 -3.90 10.49 25.24
N GLY A 260 -3.94 11.54 24.43
CA GLY A 260 -3.56 12.89 24.86
C GLY A 260 -2.03 13.10 24.97
N LYS A 261 -1.22 12.36 24.21
CA LYS A 261 0.25 12.44 24.20
C LYS A 261 0.79 13.06 22.90
N PRO A 262 0.55 14.35 22.65
CA PRO A 262 0.85 14.98 21.36
C PRO A 262 2.35 15.00 21.02
N VAL A 263 3.22 15.18 22.01
CA VAL A 263 4.68 15.24 21.79
C VAL A 263 5.21 13.87 21.34
N GLU A 264 4.80 12.79 21.99
CA GLU A 264 5.18 11.42 21.60
C GLU A 264 4.59 11.06 20.23
N ALA A 265 3.38 11.52 19.94
CA ALA A 265 2.73 11.34 18.64
C ALA A 265 3.54 12.01 17.52
N LEU A 266 3.98 13.26 17.70
CA LEU A 266 4.83 13.96 16.73
C LEU A 266 6.18 13.23 16.50
N GLY A 267 6.79 12.73 17.56
CA GLY A 267 7.99 11.89 17.43
C GLY A 267 7.74 10.63 16.59
N THR A 268 6.55 10.02 16.73
CA THR A 268 6.16 8.85 15.93
C THR A 268 5.93 9.21 14.46
N LEU A 269 5.35 10.37 14.16
CA LEU A 269 5.22 10.85 12.78
C LEU A 269 6.58 11.08 12.10
N ALA A 270 7.53 11.66 12.84
CA ALA A 270 8.88 11.83 12.33
C ALA A 270 9.56 10.49 12.00
N GLN A 271 9.38 9.48 12.87
CA GLN A 271 9.84 8.11 12.61
C GLN A 271 9.16 7.52 11.36
N LEU A 272 7.84 7.63 11.23
CA LEU A 272 7.08 7.14 10.09
C LEU A 272 7.58 7.76 8.78
N GLN A 273 7.77 9.09 8.77
CA GLN A 273 8.34 9.80 7.63
C GLN A 273 9.74 9.29 7.27
N SER A 274 10.60 9.04 8.26
CA SER A 274 11.99 8.63 8.03
C SER A 274 12.12 7.22 7.45
N VAL A 275 11.13 6.34 7.65
CA VAL A 275 11.13 4.95 7.14
C VAL A 275 11.07 4.92 5.61
N ASP A 276 10.16 5.64 5.00
CA ASP A 276 10.10 5.90 3.56
C ASP A 276 9.39 7.24 3.28
N PRO A 277 10.15 8.31 3.06
CA PRO A 277 9.59 9.64 2.81
C PRO A 277 8.78 9.77 1.51
N ARG A 278 8.95 8.81 0.58
CA ARG A 278 8.31 8.85 -0.74
C ARG A 278 7.00 8.07 -0.80
N SER A 279 6.75 7.20 0.14
CA SER A 279 5.51 6.46 0.25
C SER A 279 4.31 7.40 0.50
N VAL A 280 3.11 6.88 0.33
CA VAL A 280 1.86 7.61 0.66
C VAL A 280 1.84 7.97 2.14
N LEU A 281 2.16 7.00 3.02
CA LEU A 281 2.21 7.21 4.47
C LEU A 281 3.32 8.19 4.89
N GLY A 282 4.51 8.10 4.27
CA GLY A 282 5.61 9.03 4.55
C GLY A 282 5.31 10.47 4.15
N LYS A 283 4.66 10.67 3.00
CA LYS A 283 4.17 11.99 2.57
C LYS A 283 3.07 12.50 3.50
N GLY A 284 2.11 11.63 3.86
CA GLY A 284 1.05 11.96 4.82
C GLY A 284 1.63 12.35 6.18
N ALA A 285 2.58 11.59 6.72
CA ALA A 285 3.25 11.90 7.97
C ALA A 285 3.98 13.25 7.95
N ARG A 286 4.65 13.58 6.83
CA ARG A 286 5.28 14.89 6.65
C ARG A 286 4.27 16.02 6.73
N ASN A 287 3.14 15.88 6.03
CA ASN A 287 2.10 16.90 6.02
C ASN A 287 1.46 17.08 7.40
N LEU A 288 1.16 15.98 8.09
CA LEU A 288 0.67 15.99 9.47
C LEU A 288 1.71 16.57 10.45
N GLY A 289 2.99 16.23 10.29
CA GLY A 289 4.08 16.79 11.09
C GLY A 289 4.21 18.30 10.94
N ILE A 290 4.11 18.82 9.72
CA ILE A 290 4.09 20.26 9.46
C ILE A 290 2.85 20.92 10.08
N PHE A 291 1.69 20.27 9.95
CA PHE A 291 0.44 20.74 10.54
C PHE A 291 0.51 20.86 12.06
N HIS A 292 1.11 19.89 12.74
CA HIS A 292 1.18 19.86 14.21
C HIS A 292 2.39 20.61 14.80
N SER A 293 3.47 20.84 14.05
CA SER A 293 4.71 21.45 14.55
C SER A 293 4.83 22.93 14.25
N GLN A 294 4.08 23.45 13.27
CA GLN A 294 4.09 24.88 12.98
C GLN A 294 2.87 25.54 13.65
N PRO A 295 3.03 26.77 14.21
CA PRO A 295 1.88 27.61 14.51
C PRO A 295 1.17 27.83 13.18
N VAL A 296 0.01 27.19 13.02
CA VAL A 296 -0.72 27.21 11.75
C VAL A 296 -1.08 28.65 11.46
N LYS A 297 -0.47 29.22 10.46
CA LYS A 297 -1.00 30.45 9.85
C LYS A 297 -2.45 30.11 9.52
N LEU A 298 -3.41 30.90 10.04
CA LEU A 298 -4.86 30.71 9.94
C LEU A 298 -5.39 30.65 8.48
N ARG A 299 -4.67 30.05 7.56
CA ARG A 299 -5.04 29.83 6.17
C ARG A 299 -4.74 28.38 5.80
N GLY A 300 -5.74 27.56 5.92
CA GLY A 300 -5.74 26.20 5.46
C GLY A 300 -5.24 25.18 6.47
N TRP A 301 -6.03 24.18 6.73
CA TRP A 301 -5.63 22.96 7.37
C TRP A 301 -5.85 21.80 6.41
N PHE A 302 -5.10 20.76 6.66
CA PHE A 302 -5.24 19.49 5.98
C PHE A 302 -5.58 18.43 7.02
N TRP A 303 -6.61 17.63 6.76
CA TRP A 303 -6.90 16.41 7.51
C TRP A 303 -6.91 15.24 6.54
N ASP A 304 -6.38 14.10 6.95
CA ASP A 304 -6.38 12.90 6.17
C ASP A 304 -7.33 11.84 6.77
N GLY A 305 -7.59 10.78 6.02
CA GLY A 305 -8.50 9.72 6.40
C GLY A 305 -8.18 9.03 7.74
N TRP A 306 -6.98 9.18 8.28
CA TRP A 306 -6.57 8.62 9.56
C TRP A 306 -7.10 9.42 10.76
N ASP A 307 -7.38 10.70 10.57
CA ASP A 307 -8.02 11.56 11.56
C ASP A 307 -9.55 11.47 11.53
N MET A 308 -10.11 10.77 10.58
CA MET A 308 -11.55 10.67 10.33
C MET A 308 -12.23 9.63 11.24
N ARG A 309 -12.17 9.84 12.55
CA ARG A 309 -12.84 8.96 13.46
C ARG A 309 -14.13 9.56 13.99
N PRO A 310 -15.04 8.70 14.48
CA PRO A 310 -16.33 9.15 14.99
C PRO A 310 -16.21 10.12 16.15
N ASP A 311 -15.06 10.16 16.82
CA ASP A 311 -14.87 10.99 18.00
C ASP A 311 -14.33 12.37 17.66
N PHE A 312 -14.91 13.40 18.25
CA PHE A 312 -14.39 14.75 18.18
C PHE A 312 -13.04 14.85 18.88
N THR A 313 -12.05 15.36 18.17
CA THR A 313 -10.72 15.65 18.70
C THR A 313 -10.47 17.14 18.79
N ALA A 314 -9.71 17.57 19.80
CA ALA A 314 -9.33 18.97 19.96
C ALA A 314 -8.11 19.29 19.09
N MET A 315 -8.20 20.35 18.28
CA MET A 315 -7.07 20.96 17.56
C MET A 315 -6.81 22.35 18.16
N GLU A 316 -5.55 22.72 18.35
CA GLU A 316 -5.16 24.04 18.84
C GLU A 316 -4.45 24.81 17.73
N ILE A 317 -4.87 26.06 17.50
CA ILE A 317 -4.36 26.94 16.46
C ILE A 317 -3.93 28.25 17.10
N ASP A 318 -2.68 28.69 16.86
CA ASP A 318 -2.25 30.02 17.28
C ASP A 318 -3.05 31.09 16.55
N ALA A 319 -3.82 31.85 17.32
CA ALA A 319 -4.74 32.86 16.81
C ALA A 319 -4.30 34.29 17.17
N ARG A 320 -3.17 34.46 17.83
CA ARG A 320 -2.70 35.76 18.32
C ARG A 320 -2.72 36.84 17.23
N SER A 321 -2.23 36.55 16.05
CA SER A 321 -2.15 37.51 14.96
C SER A 321 -3.51 38.00 14.43
N LYS A 322 -4.58 37.27 14.75
CA LYS A 322 -5.94 37.56 14.30
C LYS A 322 -6.86 38.07 15.40
N LEU A 323 -6.57 37.72 16.64
CA LEU A 323 -7.36 38.09 17.82
C LEU A 323 -6.59 39.15 18.64
N SER A 324 -6.15 40.21 18.00
CA SER A 324 -5.27 41.23 18.59
C SER A 324 -5.99 42.40 19.25
N SER A 325 -7.31 42.43 19.26
CA SER A 325 -8.11 43.50 19.89
C SER A 325 -9.37 42.91 20.53
N THR A 326 -9.96 43.68 21.46
CA THR A 326 -11.27 43.33 22.04
C THR A 326 -12.39 43.33 21.01
N GLY A 327 -13.40 42.51 21.25
CA GLY A 327 -14.59 42.42 20.41
C GLY A 327 -15.01 40.99 20.11
N ASP A 328 -16.04 40.90 19.32
CA ASP A 328 -16.56 39.64 18.84
C ASP A 328 -15.90 39.27 17.52
N TYR A 329 -15.63 37.97 17.34
CA TYR A 329 -15.05 37.45 16.13
C TYR A 329 -15.84 36.25 15.64
N PHE A 330 -16.06 36.18 14.33
CA PHE A 330 -16.62 35.01 13.68
C PHE A 330 -15.50 34.08 13.24
N VAL A 331 -15.70 32.79 13.48
CA VAL A 331 -14.81 31.70 13.01
C VAL A 331 -15.57 30.90 11.97
N GLU A 332 -15.13 30.97 10.74
CA GLU A 332 -15.75 30.28 9.62
C GLU A 332 -14.86 29.16 9.12
N PHE A 333 -15.47 28.02 8.85
CA PHE A 333 -14.83 26.85 8.27
C PHE A 333 -15.32 26.70 6.84
N LYS A 334 -14.39 26.72 5.88
CA LYS A 334 -14.67 26.56 4.45
C LYS A 334 -13.93 25.34 3.93
N GLY A 335 -14.65 24.38 3.39
CA GLY A 335 -14.09 23.14 2.83
C GLY A 335 -14.96 21.92 3.13
N ASP A 336 -14.51 20.79 2.66
CA ASP A 336 -15.25 19.52 2.75
C ASP A 336 -14.61 18.58 3.77
N GLY A 337 -15.43 17.70 4.37
CA GLY A 337 -14.97 16.59 5.19
C GLY A 337 -14.63 16.93 6.64
N LEU A 338 -15.01 18.11 7.15
CA LEU A 338 -14.85 18.48 8.57
C LEU A 338 -16.19 18.77 9.21
N GLU A 339 -16.47 18.12 10.33
CA GLU A 339 -17.56 18.47 11.23
C GLU A 339 -16.99 19.14 12.48
N VAL A 340 -17.37 20.38 12.74
CA VAL A 340 -16.94 21.15 13.90
C VAL A 340 -18.05 21.13 14.94
N ARG A 341 -17.70 20.76 16.19
CA ARG A 341 -18.62 20.79 17.34
C ARG A 341 -18.53 22.09 18.09
N SER A 342 -17.32 22.57 18.35
CA SER A 342 -17.13 23.81 19.10
C SER A 342 -15.79 24.47 18.80
N VAL A 343 -15.71 25.77 19.08
CA VAL A 343 -14.46 26.56 19.09
C VAL A 343 -14.39 27.28 20.42
N ALA A 344 -13.25 27.11 21.09
CA ALA A 344 -12.93 27.85 22.30
C ALA A 344 -11.74 28.78 22.10
N LEU A 345 -11.81 29.98 22.66
CA LEU A 345 -10.65 30.84 22.82
C LEU A 345 -9.94 30.49 24.13
N VAL A 346 -8.67 30.13 24.02
CA VAL A 346 -7.82 29.80 25.16
C VAL A 346 -6.70 30.84 25.25
N VAL A 347 -6.60 31.52 26.39
CA VAL A 347 -5.52 32.49 26.65
C VAL A 347 -4.73 32.01 27.87
N ASN A 348 -3.42 31.82 27.66
CA ASN A 348 -2.50 31.31 28.69
C ASN A 348 -2.99 30.02 29.36
N GLY A 349 -3.55 29.11 28.53
CA GLY A 349 -4.07 27.80 28.95
C GLY A 349 -5.46 27.83 29.58
N LYS A 350 -6.07 29.02 29.78
CA LYS A 350 -7.40 29.18 30.33
C LYS A 350 -8.42 29.46 29.21
N GLU A 351 -9.50 28.70 29.19
CA GLU A 351 -10.63 28.95 28.30
C GLU A 351 -11.37 30.23 28.73
N VAL A 352 -11.48 31.19 27.82
CA VAL A 352 -12.08 32.52 28.08
C VAL A 352 -13.35 32.74 27.25
N SER A 353 -13.55 32.02 26.17
CA SER A 353 -14.76 32.07 25.37
C SER A 353 -14.97 30.71 24.67
N LEU A 354 -16.23 30.25 24.64
CA LEU A 354 -16.65 29.02 23.97
C LEU A 354 -17.82 29.29 23.04
N SER A 355 -17.79 28.77 21.85
CA SER A 355 -18.91 28.76 20.91
C SER A 355 -19.19 27.34 20.44
N GLU A 356 -20.41 26.88 20.59
CA GLU A 356 -20.88 25.60 20.05
C GLU A 356 -21.45 25.77 18.65
N ALA A 357 -21.18 24.80 17.77
CA ALA A 357 -21.71 24.80 16.43
C ALA A 357 -23.22 24.60 16.45
N ARG A 358 -23.94 25.49 15.75
CA ARG A 358 -25.37 25.39 15.53
C ARG A 358 -25.65 25.42 14.02
N PRO A 359 -26.66 24.70 13.53
CA PRO A 359 -27.00 24.73 12.13
C PRO A 359 -27.23 26.15 11.63
N ARG A 360 -26.55 26.52 10.55
CA ARG A 360 -26.67 27.83 9.87
C ARG A 360 -26.27 29.06 10.72
N GLN A 361 -25.59 28.88 11.84
CA GLN A 361 -25.04 29.99 12.60
C GLN A 361 -23.52 29.98 12.59
N PRO A 362 -22.85 31.11 12.33
CA PRO A 362 -21.40 31.20 12.44
C PRO A 362 -20.98 31.01 13.90
N LEU A 363 -19.84 30.34 14.08
CA LEU A 363 -19.22 30.26 15.40
C LEU A 363 -18.69 31.63 15.80
N ARG A 364 -19.03 32.07 17.01
CA ARG A 364 -18.68 33.40 17.52
C ARG A 364 -17.88 33.28 18.80
N ILE A 365 -16.70 33.85 18.82
CA ILE A 365 -15.87 33.97 20.03
C ILE A 365 -15.73 35.43 20.44
N ARG A 366 -15.60 35.66 21.74
CA ARG A 366 -15.45 36.99 22.29
C ARG A 366 -14.08 37.17 22.94
N VAL A 367 -13.43 38.27 22.61
CA VAL A 367 -12.19 38.73 23.21
C VAL A 367 -12.51 39.90 24.11
N ASP A 368 -12.59 39.66 25.42
CA ASP A 368 -12.96 40.69 26.40
C ASP A 368 -11.79 41.61 26.78
N THR A 369 -10.56 41.10 26.66
CA THR A 369 -9.34 41.82 26.99
C THR A 369 -8.35 41.66 25.90
N THR A 370 -7.75 42.75 25.40
CA THR A 370 -6.69 42.70 24.38
C THR A 370 -5.52 41.84 24.87
N PRO A 371 -5.20 40.74 24.20
CA PRO A 371 -4.08 39.90 24.57
C PRO A 371 -2.75 40.66 24.49
N ARG A 372 -1.88 40.44 25.47
CA ARG A 372 -0.51 41.00 25.46
C ARG A 372 0.38 40.26 24.48
N SER A 373 1.46 40.89 24.07
CA SER A 373 2.41 40.24 23.15
C SER A 373 3.05 38.96 23.69
N THR A 374 3.05 38.79 25.00
CA THR A 374 3.57 37.60 25.71
C THR A 374 2.53 36.49 25.92
N ASP A 375 1.23 36.80 25.72
CA ASP A 375 0.16 35.83 26.00
C ASP A 375 0.14 34.73 24.92
N SER A 376 -0.10 33.50 25.34
CA SER A 376 -0.48 32.42 24.42
C SER A 376 -1.96 32.59 24.08
N VAL A 377 -2.28 32.75 22.80
CA VAL A 377 -3.65 32.94 22.31
C VAL A 377 -3.96 31.85 21.32
N VAL A 378 -4.80 30.91 21.70
CA VAL A 378 -5.07 29.69 20.92
C VAL A 378 -6.56 29.53 20.68
N LEU A 379 -6.95 29.19 19.46
CA LEU A 379 -8.27 28.63 19.19
C LEU A 379 -8.20 27.12 19.36
N ARG A 380 -8.95 26.58 20.31
CA ARG A 380 -9.17 25.15 20.50
C ARG A 380 -10.44 24.76 19.78
N ILE A 381 -10.31 23.93 18.74
CA ILE A 381 -11.39 23.51 17.87
C ILE A 381 -11.68 22.05 18.15
N GLN A 382 -12.92 21.71 18.53
CA GLN A 382 -13.36 20.33 18.57
C GLN A 382 -13.99 19.95 17.25
N ALA A 383 -13.36 19.06 16.52
CA ALA A 383 -13.81 18.65 15.21
C ALA A 383 -13.57 17.15 14.97
N ARG A 384 -14.30 16.60 14.00
CA ARG A 384 -14.10 15.25 13.47
C ARG A 384 -14.14 15.28 11.94
N GLY A 385 -13.46 14.33 11.30
CA GLY A 385 -13.57 14.13 9.87
C GLY A 385 -14.91 13.51 9.46
N GLN A 386 -15.44 13.90 8.30
CA GLN A 386 -16.60 13.29 7.68
C GLN A 386 -16.17 12.49 6.46
N GLY A 387 -16.22 11.15 6.55
CA GLY A 387 -15.94 10.26 5.41
C GLY A 387 -14.50 9.76 5.31
N TRP A 388 -14.22 9.02 4.24
CA TRP A 388 -12.97 8.31 3.98
C TRP A 388 -12.00 9.05 3.06
N TYR A 389 -12.27 10.32 2.77
CA TYR A 389 -11.51 11.12 1.81
C TYR A 389 -10.72 12.21 2.50
N ASP A 390 -9.58 12.55 1.91
CA ASP A 390 -8.77 13.70 2.31
C ASP A 390 -9.64 14.97 2.26
N GLY A 391 -10.00 15.48 3.41
CA GLY A 391 -10.69 16.75 3.50
C GLY A 391 -9.70 17.90 3.31
N ARG A 392 -10.15 18.98 2.69
CA ARG A 392 -9.39 20.22 2.56
C ARG A 392 -10.25 21.39 2.93
N GLY A 393 -9.68 22.32 3.71
CA GLY A 393 -10.42 23.50 4.08
C GLY A 393 -9.56 24.63 4.61
N THR A 394 -10.22 25.76 4.86
CA THR A 394 -9.63 26.94 5.46
C THR A 394 -10.42 27.36 6.66
N ILE A 395 -9.73 27.91 7.69
CA ILE A 395 -10.33 28.64 8.79
C ILE A 395 -10.15 30.12 8.52
N GLU A 396 -11.24 30.85 8.53
CA GLU A 396 -11.22 32.29 8.47
C GLU A 396 -11.69 32.86 9.81
N VAL A 397 -10.93 33.80 10.35
CA VAL A 397 -11.30 34.56 11.54
C VAL A 397 -11.46 36.01 11.13
N ARG A 398 -12.64 36.55 11.31
CA ARG A 398 -12.95 37.95 11.03
C ARG A 398 -13.62 38.59 12.23
N LYS A 399 -13.28 39.85 12.50
CA LYS A 399 -13.94 40.66 13.53
C LYS A 399 -15.38 40.93 13.13
N ALA A 400 -16.32 40.78 14.06
CA ALA A 400 -17.68 41.24 13.83
C ALA A 400 -17.67 42.76 13.76
N GLU A 401 -18.30 43.34 12.73
CA GLU A 401 -18.47 44.80 12.61
C GLU A 401 -19.43 45.33 13.66
#